data_85eeafaf6f53abf71ac80dfe2556a8da
#
_entry.id   85eeafaf6f53abf71ac80dfe2556a8da
#
_cell.length_a   1.000
_cell.length_b   1.000
_cell.length_c   1.000
_cell.angle_alpha   90.00
_cell.angle_beta   90.00
_cell.angle_gamma   90.00
#
_symmetry.space_group_name_H-M   'P 1'
#
loop_
_entity.id
_entity.type
_entity.pdbx_description
1 polymer ?
#
loop_
_entity_poly.entity_id
_entity_poly.type
_entity_poly.pdbx_seq_one_letter_code
_entity_poly.pdbx_strand_id
1 'polypeptide(L)'
;RARLESAAAAVMAAQAQVGSADASIDAAQAQVVSAQSQVEALDATLERIQVEIDDSQLKAPRDGRVQFRVAQPGEVLGAGGRVMNMLDVSDVYMSFFLPTEAAGRVALGSEVRIVLDAVPDFVIPARVSFVASAAQFTPKTVETASERQKLMFRVRAQIDRQLLLEHLEYVKTGLPGEAWVRLDPAQEWPARLALR
;
A
#
# COMPACT_ATOMS: atom_id res chain seq x y z
N ARG A 1 -38.65 -37.85 -75.20
CA ARG A 1 -37.53 -36.91 -74.94
C ARG A 1 -38.03 -35.67 -74.17
N ALA A 2 -39.11 -35.03 -74.57
CA ALA A 2 -39.64 -33.85 -73.86
C ALA A 2 -39.96 -34.04 -72.37
N ARG A 3 -40.40 -35.23 -71.96
CA ARG A 3 -40.59 -35.52 -70.48
C ARG A 3 -39.32 -35.62 -69.72
N LEU A 4 -38.24 -36.06 -70.29
CA LEU A 4 -36.90 -36.09 -69.63
C LEU A 4 -36.34 -34.69 -69.52
N GLU A 5 -36.49 -33.86 -70.50
CA GLU A 5 -36.06 -32.47 -70.48
C GLU A 5 -36.85 -31.65 -69.44
N SER A 6 -38.18 -31.86 -69.38
CA SER A 6 -38.99 -31.17 -68.38
C SER A 6 -38.65 -31.63 -66.94
N ALA A 7 -38.35 -32.92 -66.75
CA ALA A 7 -37.90 -33.42 -65.45
C ALA A 7 -36.52 -32.88 -65.08
N ALA A 8 -35.60 -32.83 -65.99
CA ALA A 8 -34.29 -32.20 -65.78
C ALA A 8 -34.38 -30.68 -65.43
N ALA A 9 -35.24 -29.97 -66.09
CA ALA A 9 -35.49 -28.58 -65.76
C ALA A 9 -36.11 -28.38 -64.35
N ALA A 10 -37.04 -29.30 -63.97
CA ALA A 10 -37.63 -29.27 -62.63
C ALA A 10 -36.58 -29.55 -61.54
N VAL A 11 -35.65 -30.49 -61.77
CA VAL A 11 -34.55 -30.75 -60.86
C VAL A 11 -33.61 -29.56 -60.72
N MET A 12 -33.24 -28.91 -61.83
CA MET A 12 -32.42 -27.70 -61.80
C MET A 12 -33.11 -26.54 -61.06
N ALA A 13 -34.42 -26.39 -61.26
CA ALA A 13 -35.18 -25.37 -60.52
C ALA A 13 -35.22 -25.64 -59.01
N ALA A 14 -35.44 -26.92 -58.61
CA ALA A 14 -35.39 -27.31 -57.21
C ALA A 14 -34.00 -27.12 -56.58
N GLN A 15 -32.93 -27.46 -57.32
CA GLN A 15 -31.55 -27.22 -56.85
C GLN A 15 -31.25 -25.72 -56.69
N ALA A 16 -31.73 -24.88 -57.57
CA ALA A 16 -31.61 -23.42 -57.47
C ALA A 16 -32.36 -22.87 -56.25
N GLN A 17 -33.54 -23.44 -55.93
CA GLN A 17 -34.28 -23.10 -54.70
C GLN A 17 -33.54 -23.49 -53.42
N VAL A 18 -32.94 -24.70 -53.41
CA VAL A 18 -32.12 -25.16 -52.30
C VAL A 18 -30.92 -24.19 -52.10
N GLY A 19 -30.18 -23.88 -53.17
CA GLY A 19 -29.06 -22.95 -53.10
C GLY A 19 -29.46 -21.54 -52.62
N SER A 20 -30.66 -21.06 -53.01
CA SER A 20 -31.17 -19.79 -52.48
C SER A 20 -31.56 -19.87 -51.01
N ALA A 21 -32.12 -21.00 -50.56
CA ALA A 21 -32.43 -21.21 -49.15
C ALA A 21 -31.15 -21.26 -48.27
N ASP A 22 -30.13 -21.99 -48.77
CA ASP A 22 -28.85 -22.11 -48.09
C ASP A 22 -28.17 -20.72 -47.95
N ALA A 23 -28.17 -19.94 -49.04
CA ALA A 23 -27.65 -18.55 -48.98
C ALA A 23 -28.41 -17.65 -47.99
N SER A 24 -29.73 -17.86 -47.85
CA SER A 24 -30.52 -17.15 -46.85
C SER A 24 -30.20 -17.56 -45.42
N ILE A 25 -29.92 -18.85 -45.19
CA ILE A 25 -29.46 -19.36 -43.89
C ILE A 25 -28.10 -18.77 -43.54
N ASP A 26 -27.15 -18.79 -44.48
CA ASP A 26 -25.84 -18.23 -44.26
C ASP A 26 -25.89 -16.72 -43.93
N ALA A 27 -26.74 -15.99 -44.62
CA ALA A 27 -26.97 -14.57 -44.34
C ALA A 27 -27.57 -14.35 -42.96
N ALA A 28 -28.54 -15.18 -42.54
CA ALA A 28 -29.10 -15.09 -41.19
C ALA A 28 -28.06 -15.47 -40.09
N GLN A 29 -27.25 -16.47 -40.35
CA GLN A 29 -26.16 -16.85 -39.43
C GLN A 29 -25.12 -15.72 -39.29
N ALA A 30 -24.73 -15.08 -40.38
CA ALA A 30 -23.85 -13.91 -40.36
C ALA A 30 -24.45 -12.74 -39.55
N GLN A 31 -25.77 -12.53 -39.63
CA GLN A 31 -26.44 -11.54 -38.80
C GLN A 31 -26.40 -11.90 -37.30
N VAL A 32 -26.60 -13.17 -36.95
CA VAL A 32 -26.51 -13.65 -35.57
C VAL A 32 -25.09 -13.42 -35.02
N VAL A 33 -24.06 -13.80 -35.79
CA VAL A 33 -22.66 -13.58 -35.37
C VAL A 33 -22.38 -12.10 -35.20
N SER A 34 -22.85 -11.25 -36.13
CA SER A 34 -22.69 -9.80 -36.00
C SER A 34 -23.39 -9.23 -34.77
N ALA A 35 -24.59 -9.71 -34.45
CA ALA A 35 -25.32 -9.31 -33.25
C ALA A 35 -24.61 -9.75 -31.97
N GLN A 36 -24.07 -10.97 -31.96
CA GLN A 36 -23.26 -11.48 -30.82
C GLN A 36 -22.03 -10.61 -30.60
N SER A 37 -21.29 -10.26 -31.66
CA SER A 37 -20.13 -9.38 -31.55
C SER A 37 -20.49 -7.99 -31.02
N GLN A 38 -21.68 -7.48 -31.37
CA GLN A 38 -22.17 -6.22 -30.81
C GLN A 38 -22.49 -6.33 -29.31
N VAL A 39 -23.07 -7.44 -28.86
CA VAL A 39 -23.32 -7.69 -27.44
C VAL A 39 -21.99 -7.73 -26.66
N GLU A 40 -21.01 -8.48 -27.15
CA GLU A 40 -19.68 -8.55 -26.53
C GLU A 40 -19.01 -7.17 -26.43
N ALA A 41 -19.12 -6.33 -27.46
CA ALA A 41 -18.60 -4.97 -27.45
C ALA A 41 -19.32 -4.06 -26.43
N LEU A 42 -20.63 -4.25 -26.27
CA LEU A 42 -21.39 -3.53 -25.24
C LEU A 42 -21.07 -4.00 -23.84
N ASP A 43 -20.89 -5.30 -23.64
CA ASP A 43 -20.48 -5.86 -22.36
C ASP A 43 -19.10 -5.32 -21.93
N ALA A 44 -18.13 -5.29 -22.84
CA ALA A 44 -16.83 -4.67 -22.57
C ALA A 44 -16.96 -3.17 -22.22
N THR A 45 -17.92 -2.48 -22.84
CA THR A 45 -18.21 -1.08 -22.54
C THR A 45 -18.81 -0.93 -21.13
N LEU A 46 -19.70 -1.83 -20.73
CA LEU A 46 -20.29 -1.85 -19.40
C LEU A 46 -19.22 -2.12 -18.33
N GLU A 47 -18.33 -3.09 -18.55
CA GLU A 47 -17.21 -3.37 -17.64
C GLU A 47 -16.32 -2.14 -17.45
N ARG A 48 -15.97 -1.44 -18.53
CA ARG A 48 -15.18 -0.21 -18.44
C ARG A 48 -15.89 0.87 -17.62
N ILE A 49 -17.19 1.07 -17.84
CA ILE A 49 -17.98 2.05 -17.07
C ILE A 49 -18.07 1.64 -15.60
N GLN A 50 -18.19 0.34 -15.30
CA GLN A 50 -18.21 -0.15 -13.92
C GLN A 50 -16.89 0.13 -13.23
N VAL A 51 -15.75 -0.09 -13.88
CA VAL A 51 -14.42 0.25 -13.35
C VAL A 51 -14.32 1.76 -13.08
N GLU A 52 -14.80 2.62 -14.00
CA GLU A 52 -14.81 4.08 -13.80
C GLU A 52 -15.66 4.50 -12.58
N ILE A 53 -16.80 3.81 -12.36
CA ILE A 53 -17.65 4.05 -11.18
C ILE A 53 -16.91 3.62 -9.90
N ASP A 54 -16.29 2.45 -9.91
CA ASP A 54 -15.56 1.94 -8.76
C ASP A 54 -14.35 2.83 -8.43
N ASP A 55 -13.63 3.30 -9.43
CA ASP A 55 -12.52 4.25 -9.29
C ASP A 55 -12.96 5.63 -8.78
N SER A 56 -14.22 6.01 -9.00
CA SER A 56 -14.78 7.24 -8.44
C SER A 56 -14.98 7.18 -6.93
N GLN A 57 -14.95 5.98 -6.34
CA GLN A 57 -15.02 5.75 -4.90
C GLN A 57 -13.62 5.54 -4.33
N LEU A 58 -13.02 6.62 -3.84
CA LEU A 58 -11.70 6.54 -3.24
C LEU A 58 -11.74 5.79 -1.91
N LYS A 59 -11.18 4.58 -1.87
CA LYS A 59 -11.09 3.73 -0.68
C LYS A 59 -9.66 3.78 -0.12
N ALA A 60 -9.56 3.73 1.21
CA ALA A 60 -8.26 3.62 1.87
C ALA A 60 -7.61 2.26 1.51
N PRO A 61 -6.34 2.23 1.04
CA PRO A 61 -5.67 0.98 0.66
C PRO A 61 -5.26 0.14 1.88
N ARG A 62 -5.25 0.72 3.07
CA ARG A 62 -4.90 0.08 4.34
C ARG A 62 -5.56 0.80 5.51
N ASP A 63 -5.59 0.13 6.65
CA ASP A 63 -6.02 0.75 7.89
C ASP A 63 -5.06 1.85 8.32
N GLY A 64 -5.58 2.92 8.91
CA GLY A 64 -4.78 4.05 9.35
C GLY A 64 -5.63 5.17 9.94
N ARG A 65 -4.97 6.16 10.51
CA ARG A 65 -5.61 7.34 11.06
C ARG A 65 -5.54 8.49 10.06
N VAL A 66 -6.69 9.07 9.76
CA VAL A 66 -6.73 10.32 8.98
C VAL A 66 -6.16 11.45 9.84
N GLN A 67 -5.06 12.06 9.39
CA GLN A 67 -4.46 13.21 10.04
C GLN A 67 -5.22 14.50 9.71
N PHE A 68 -5.41 14.74 8.43
CA PHE A 68 -6.15 15.89 7.95
C PHE A 68 -6.70 15.63 6.55
N ARG A 69 -7.78 16.31 6.25
CA ARG A 69 -8.40 16.33 4.93
C ARG A 69 -7.86 17.52 4.16
N VAL A 70 -7.32 17.26 2.96
CA VAL A 70 -6.76 18.28 2.07
C VAL A 70 -7.87 18.92 1.24
N ALA A 71 -8.69 18.08 0.62
CA ALA A 71 -9.78 18.51 -0.25
C ALA A 71 -11.10 18.67 0.51
N GLN A 72 -11.84 19.70 0.20
CA GLN A 72 -13.18 19.95 0.75
C GLN A 72 -14.27 19.41 -0.19
N PRO A 73 -15.46 19.06 0.32
CA PRO A 73 -16.59 18.71 -0.53
C PRO A 73 -16.95 19.85 -1.49
N GLY A 74 -17.12 19.51 -2.76
CA GLY A 74 -17.38 20.48 -3.83
C GLY A 74 -16.13 21.01 -4.54
N GLU A 75 -14.95 20.62 -4.10
CA GLU A 75 -13.68 20.99 -4.71
C GLU A 75 -13.34 20.04 -5.86
N VAL A 76 -12.89 20.61 -7.00
CA VAL A 76 -12.43 19.82 -8.14
C VAL A 76 -10.94 19.60 -8.05
N LEU A 77 -10.54 18.34 -7.99
CA LEU A 77 -9.14 17.94 -7.95
C LEU A 77 -8.63 17.55 -9.34
N GLY A 78 -7.44 18.01 -9.67
CA GLY A 78 -6.72 17.49 -10.84
C GLY A 78 -6.27 16.03 -10.63
N ALA A 79 -5.90 15.36 -11.72
CA ALA A 79 -5.36 14.00 -11.67
C ALA A 79 -4.14 13.91 -10.72
N GLY A 80 -4.18 12.95 -9.79
CA GLY A 80 -3.17 12.81 -8.74
C GLY A 80 -3.29 13.78 -7.56
N GLY A 81 -4.36 14.56 -7.49
CA GLY A 81 -4.66 15.46 -6.38
C GLY A 81 -4.84 14.71 -5.05
N ARG A 82 -4.29 15.27 -3.96
CA ARG A 82 -4.40 14.66 -2.64
C ARG A 82 -5.74 14.98 -2.01
N VAL A 83 -6.49 13.96 -1.60
CA VAL A 83 -7.79 14.12 -0.92
C VAL A 83 -7.60 14.24 0.57
N MET A 84 -6.82 13.34 1.17
CA MET A 84 -6.56 13.30 2.61
C MET A 84 -5.17 12.73 2.88
N ASN A 85 -4.65 13.01 4.06
CA ASN A 85 -3.43 12.40 4.56
C ASN A 85 -3.78 11.36 5.62
N MET A 86 -3.32 10.13 5.41
CA MET A 86 -3.48 9.03 6.34
C MET A 86 -2.13 8.58 6.87
N LEU A 87 -2.11 8.22 8.13
CA LEU A 87 -0.93 7.72 8.82
C LEU A 87 -1.18 6.30 9.31
N ASP A 88 -0.27 5.40 8.99
CA ASP A 88 -0.25 4.05 9.57
C ASP A 88 0.32 4.13 10.98
N VAL A 89 -0.56 4.02 11.96
CA VAL A 89 -0.20 4.05 13.39
C VAL A 89 0.11 2.67 13.95
N SER A 90 0.07 1.63 13.13
CA SER A 90 0.48 0.27 13.49
C SER A 90 1.98 0.02 13.31
N ASP A 91 2.68 0.97 12.68
CA ASP A 91 4.13 0.91 12.42
C ASP A 91 4.80 2.20 12.92
N VAL A 92 5.08 2.25 14.21
CA VAL A 92 5.67 3.42 14.88
C VAL A 92 7.02 3.06 15.44
N TYR A 93 7.98 3.92 15.20
CA TYR A 93 9.34 3.80 15.71
C TYR A 93 9.82 5.11 16.33
N MET A 94 10.77 5.00 17.23
CA MET A 94 11.49 6.15 17.76
C MET A 94 12.89 6.23 17.13
N SER A 95 13.24 7.40 16.61
CA SER A 95 14.59 7.68 16.13
C SER A 95 15.36 8.44 17.21
N PHE A 96 16.54 7.95 17.56
CA PHE A 96 17.43 8.58 18.52
C PHE A 96 18.88 8.44 18.07
N PHE A 97 19.78 9.12 18.76
CA PHE A 97 21.17 9.17 18.40
C PHE A 97 22.04 8.60 19.53
N LEU A 98 22.98 7.74 19.16
CA LEU A 98 23.94 7.17 20.09
C LEU A 98 25.36 7.63 19.75
N PRO A 99 26.21 7.90 20.74
CA PRO A 99 27.64 8.12 20.52
C PRO A 99 28.31 6.86 19.94
N THR A 100 29.44 7.05 19.26
CA THR A 100 30.16 5.99 18.55
C THR A 100 30.42 4.74 19.41
N GLU A 101 30.83 4.91 20.65
CA GLU A 101 31.12 3.79 21.55
C GLU A 101 29.88 2.93 21.85
N ALA A 102 28.73 3.58 22.09
CA ALA A 102 27.48 2.89 22.36
C ALA A 102 26.92 2.25 21.08
N ALA A 103 26.98 2.98 19.94
CA ALA A 103 26.51 2.48 18.66
C ALA A 103 27.24 1.22 18.19
N GLY A 104 28.55 1.14 18.43
CA GLY A 104 29.36 -0.05 18.10
C GLY A 104 29.02 -1.31 18.92
N ARG A 105 28.35 -1.15 20.07
CA ARG A 105 27.94 -2.24 20.95
C ARG A 105 26.49 -2.66 20.79
N VAL A 106 25.68 -1.85 20.12
CA VAL A 106 24.24 -2.12 19.90
C VAL A 106 24.06 -3.04 18.69
N ALA A 107 23.45 -4.20 18.93
CA ALA A 107 23.03 -5.11 17.88
C ALA A 107 21.59 -4.85 17.42
N LEU A 108 21.26 -5.27 16.19
CA LEU A 108 19.87 -5.34 15.74
C LEU A 108 19.08 -6.29 16.67
N GLY A 109 17.88 -5.89 17.06
CA GLY A 109 17.05 -6.63 18.01
C GLY A 109 17.34 -6.35 19.47
N SER A 110 18.37 -5.54 19.82
CA SER A 110 18.63 -5.11 21.19
C SER A 110 17.38 -4.48 21.81
N GLU A 111 17.14 -4.77 23.10
CA GLU A 111 16.01 -4.20 23.82
C GLU A 111 16.20 -2.70 24.07
N VAL A 112 15.12 -1.98 23.87
CA VAL A 112 15.01 -0.54 24.10
C VAL A 112 13.80 -0.29 24.99
N ARG A 113 13.94 0.63 25.93
CA ARG A 113 12.83 1.17 26.72
C ARG A 113 12.65 2.63 26.33
N ILE A 114 11.44 2.96 25.89
CA ILE A 114 11.08 4.32 25.48
C ILE A 114 10.21 4.91 26.58
N VAL A 115 10.56 6.10 27.03
CA VAL A 115 9.80 6.90 27.99
C VAL A 115 9.48 8.21 27.30
N LEU A 116 8.19 8.46 27.09
CA LEU A 116 7.72 9.70 26.48
C LEU A 116 7.58 10.79 27.54
N ASP A 117 7.98 12.00 27.20
CA ASP A 117 7.85 13.17 28.10
C ASP A 117 6.39 13.44 28.48
N ALA A 118 5.45 13.07 27.60
CA ALA A 118 4.02 13.24 27.85
C ALA A 118 3.47 12.22 28.87
N VAL A 119 4.13 11.05 29.05
CA VAL A 119 3.67 9.97 29.93
C VAL A 119 4.90 9.31 30.58
N PRO A 120 5.56 9.99 31.54
CA PRO A 120 6.82 9.54 32.11
C PRO A 120 6.71 8.25 32.94
N ASP A 121 5.53 7.93 33.43
CA ASP A 121 5.27 6.73 34.23
C ASP A 121 5.05 5.45 33.38
N PHE A 122 4.93 5.60 32.07
CA PHE A 122 4.68 4.48 31.15
C PHE A 122 5.92 4.17 30.31
N VAL A 123 6.45 2.97 30.49
CA VAL A 123 7.63 2.47 29.78
C VAL A 123 7.18 1.62 28.59
N ILE A 124 7.53 2.06 27.39
CA ILE A 124 7.17 1.38 26.13
C ILE A 124 8.33 0.44 25.74
N PRO A 125 8.09 -0.87 25.65
CA PRO A 125 9.07 -1.80 25.12
C PRO A 125 9.24 -1.62 23.62
N ALA A 126 10.49 -1.62 23.17
CA ALA A 126 10.84 -1.52 21.77
C ALA A 126 12.08 -2.35 21.46
N ARG A 127 12.39 -2.55 20.20
CA ARG A 127 13.58 -3.26 19.74
C ARG A 127 14.30 -2.45 18.68
N VAL A 128 15.62 -2.50 18.68
CA VAL A 128 16.44 -1.87 17.64
C VAL A 128 16.15 -2.54 16.30
N SER A 129 15.62 -1.78 15.37
CA SER A 129 15.32 -2.22 14.01
C SER A 129 16.35 -1.75 12.99
N PHE A 130 17.06 -0.67 13.30
CA PHE A 130 18.03 -0.07 12.38
C PHE A 130 19.12 0.67 13.15
N VAL A 131 20.36 0.49 12.69
CA VAL A 131 21.55 1.27 13.12
C VAL A 131 22.19 1.83 11.87
N ALA A 132 22.40 3.13 11.80
CA ALA A 132 23.03 3.78 10.66
C ALA A 132 24.48 3.31 10.49
N SER A 133 24.88 2.96 9.27
CA SER A 133 26.27 2.57 8.93
C SER A 133 27.21 3.78 8.83
N ALA A 134 26.68 4.99 8.71
CA ALA A 134 27.43 6.23 8.63
C ALA A 134 27.00 7.17 9.76
N ALA A 135 27.99 7.79 10.39
CA ALA A 135 27.73 8.82 11.37
C ALA A 135 27.05 10.03 10.73
N GLN A 136 26.05 10.57 11.36
CA GLN A 136 25.42 11.83 10.97
C GLN A 136 25.97 12.96 11.84
N PHE A 137 26.40 14.03 11.21
CA PHE A 137 26.76 15.23 11.92
C PHE A 137 25.50 15.99 12.32
N THR A 138 25.41 16.40 13.56
CA THR A 138 24.69 17.64 13.87
C THR A 138 25.51 18.78 13.27
N PRO A 139 24.88 19.71 12.53
CA PRO A 139 25.61 20.62 11.64
C PRO A 139 26.47 21.61 12.43
N LYS A 140 27.75 21.28 12.61
CA LYS A 140 28.86 22.21 12.92
C LYS A 140 30.14 21.59 12.39
N THR A 141 30.93 22.39 11.69
CA THR A 141 32.22 22.09 11.07
C THR A 141 33.16 21.38 12.05
N VAL A 142 33.75 20.24 11.63
CA VAL A 142 34.54 19.37 12.51
C VAL A 142 36.00 19.37 12.06
N GLU A 143 36.88 19.85 12.92
CA GLU A 143 38.33 19.83 12.65
C GLU A 143 39.20 19.27 13.80
N THR A 144 38.67 18.92 14.96
CA THR A 144 39.44 18.44 16.09
C THR A 144 39.11 17.04 16.57
N ALA A 145 40.09 16.37 17.25
CA ALA A 145 39.90 15.01 17.80
C ALA A 145 38.74 14.93 18.83
N SER A 146 38.50 16.00 19.58
CA SER A 146 37.39 16.10 20.55
C SER A 146 36.03 16.22 19.87
N GLU A 147 35.98 16.62 18.61
CA GLU A 147 34.74 16.72 17.85
C GLU A 147 34.37 15.41 17.15
N ARG A 148 35.37 14.55 16.87
CA ARG A 148 35.11 13.17 16.39
C ARG A 148 34.40 12.33 17.44
N GLN A 149 34.54 12.64 18.74
CA GLN A 149 33.77 11.99 19.81
C GLN A 149 32.27 12.42 19.83
N LYS A 150 31.92 13.50 19.11
CA LYS A 150 30.52 13.96 18.95
C LYS A 150 29.82 13.34 17.76
N LEU A 151 30.47 12.41 17.05
CA LEU A 151 29.83 11.64 15.99
C LEU A 151 28.72 10.79 16.57
N MET A 152 27.53 11.01 16.07
CA MET A 152 26.33 10.31 16.52
C MET A 152 25.79 9.40 15.42
N PHE A 153 25.43 8.19 15.80
CA PHE A 153 24.78 7.24 14.90
C PHE A 153 23.29 7.25 15.15
N ARG A 154 22.51 7.40 14.07
CA ARG A 154 21.07 7.31 14.15
C ARG A 154 20.66 5.85 14.33
N VAL A 155 19.86 5.60 15.36
CA VAL A 155 19.27 4.32 15.67
C VAL A 155 17.75 4.45 15.63
N ARG A 156 17.07 3.42 15.16
CA ARG A 156 15.60 3.32 15.24
C ARG A 156 15.24 2.16 16.14
N ALA A 157 14.37 2.44 17.08
CA ALA A 157 13.71 1.43 17.89
C ALA A 157 12.26 1.28 17.44
N GLN A 158 11.91 0.09 17.00
CA GLN A 158 10.57 -0.29 16.56
C GLN A 158 9.76 -0.70 17.78
N ILE A 159 8.58 -0.13 17.93
CA ILE A 159 7.61 -0.53 18.94
C ILE A 159 6.86 -1.76 18.41
N ASP A 160 6.51 -2.68 19.28
CA ASP A 160 5.77 -3.88 18.89
C ASP A 160 4.40 -3.49 18.32
N ARG A 161 4.08 -4.07 17.16
CA ARG A 161 2.82 -3.81 16.47
C ARG A 161 1.60 -4.18 17.30
N GLN A 162 1.68 -5.27 18.07
CA GLN A 162 0.57 -5.73 18.87
C GLN A 162 0.23 -4.73 19.97
N LEU A 163 1.26 -4.19 20.63
CA LEU A 163 1.10 -3.13 21.64
C LEU A 163 0.48 -1.85 21.02
N LEU A 164 0.89 -1.50 19.80
CA LEU A 164 0.34 -0.33 19.11
C LEU A 164 -1.14 -0.53 18.76
N LEU A 165 -1.55 -1.74 18.33
CA LEU A 165 -2.93 -2.07 18.02
C LEU A 165 -3.84 -2.07 19.25
N GLU A 166 -3.34 -2.50 20.40
CA GLU A 166 -4.07 -2.47 21.68
C GLU A 166 -4.31 -1.05 22.19
N HIS A 167 -3.45 -0.10 21.80
CA HIS A 167 -3.49 1.28 22.33
C HIS A 167 -3.65 2.33 21.23
N LEU A 168 -4.29 1.99 20.10
CA LEU A 168 -4.41 2.86 18.92
C LEU A 168 -4.86 4.28 19.22
N GLU A 169 -5.79 4.47 20.16
CA GLU A 169 -6.34 5.79 20.51
C GLU A 169 -5.28 6.73 21.12
N TYR A 170 -4.33 6.16 21.83
CA TYR A 170 -3.27 6.91 22.53
C TYR A 170 -2.01 7.09 21.70
N VAL A 171 -1.83 6.29 20.64
CA VAL A 171 -0.66 6.39 19.78
C VAL A 171 -0.66 7.73 19.06
N LYS A 172 0.36 8.54 19.31
CA LYS A 172 0.63 9.80 18.62
C LYS A 172 2.06 9.79 18.10
N THR A 173 2.25 10.35 16.92
CA THR A 173 3.58 10.52 16.32
C THR A 173 4.11 11.91 16.60
N GLY A 174 5.44 12.06 16.64
CA GLY A 174 6.09 13.35 16.89
C GLY A 174 6.19 13.72 18.36
N LEU A 175 5.88 12.82 19.30
CA LEU A 175 6.11 13.08 20.72
C LEU A 175 7.61 12.96 21.05
N PRO A 176 8.17 13.90 21.81
CA PRO A 176 9.52 13.80 22.36
C PRO A 176 9.57 12.78 23.50
N GLY A 177 10.77 12.26 23.77
CA GLY A 177 10.99 11.29 24.83
C GLY A 177 12.41 10.77 24.83
N GLU A 178 12.72 9.92 25.79
CA GLU A 178 14.02 9.30 26.00
C GLU A 178 14.00 7.83 25.58
N ALA A 179 15.06 7.37 24.91
CA ALA A 179 15.27 5.97 24.57
C ALA A 179 16.45 5.40 25.39
N TRP A 180 16.17 4.36 26.12
CA TRP A 180 17.15 3.63 26.94
C TRP A 180 17.48 2.31 26.25
N VAL A 181 18.74 2.13 25.86
CA VAL A 181 19.18 0.92 25.17
C VAL A 181 20.00 0.07 26.12
N ARG A 182 19.69 -1.21 26.18
CA ARG A 182 20.48 -2.18 26.96
C ARG A 182 21.68 -2.63 26.13
N LEU A 183 22.88 -2.17 26.54
CA LEU A 183 24.13 -2.52 25.87
C LEU A 183 24.68 -3.89 26.28
N ASP A 184 24.35 -4.34 27.49
CA ASP A 184 24.73 -5.65 28.01
C ASP A 184 23.48 -6.46 28.37
N PRO A 185 23.23 -7.58 27.69
CA PRO A 185 22.09 -8.44 27.98
C PRO A 185 22.02 -8.99 29.40
N ALA A 186 23.16 -9.09 30.07
CA ALA A 186 23.25 -9.60 31.45
C ALA A 186 22.84 -8.55 32.49
N GLN A 187 22.79 -7.28 32.12
CA GLN A 187 22.46 -6.21 33.04
C GLN A 187 20.94 -6.05 33.17
N GLU A 188 20.43 -6.03 34.40
CA GLU A 188 19.02 -5.79 34.67
C GLU A 188 18.64 -4.33 34.43
N TRP A 189 17.38 -4.12 34.08
CA TRP A 189 16.83 -2.78 33.91
C TRP A 189 16.66 -2.08 35.27
N PRO A 190 17.00 -0.80 35.39
CA PRO A 190 16.67 -0.01 36.57
C PRO A 190 15.18 -0.07 36.90
N ALA A 191 14.82 -0.05 38.17
CA ALA A 191 13.43 -0.17 38.62
C ALA A 191 12.47 0.83 37.93
N ARG A 192 12.95 2.03 37.61
CA ARG A 192 12.19 3.07 36.91
C ARG A 192 11.83 2.70 35.44
N LEU A 193 12.57 1.77 34.86
CA LEU A 193 12.37 1.28 33.50
C LEU A 193 11.74 -0.13 33.46
N ALA A 194 11.28 -0.65 34.58
CA ALA A 194 10.54 -1.91 34.61
C ALA A 194 9.22 -1.80 33.85
N LEU A 195 8.87 -2.85 33.09
CA LEU A 195 7.55 -2.94 32.46
C LEU A 195 6.52 -3.20 33.55
N ARG A 196 5.44 -2.45 33.50
CA ARG A 196 4.25 -2.63 34.35
C ARG A 196 3.12 -3.28 33.58
#